data_a0f749fdebfbbb8bc5a501efed8928b9
#
_entry.id   a0f749fdebfbbb8bc5a501efed8928b9
#
_cell.length_a   1.000
_cell.length_b   1.000
_cell.length_c   1.000
_cell.angle_alpha   90.00
_cell.angle_beta   90.00
_cell.angle_gamma   90.00
#
_symmetry.space_group_name_H-M   'P 1'
#
loop_
_entity.id
_entity.type
_entity.pdbx_description
1 polymer ?
#
loop_
_entity_poly.entity_id
_entity_poly.type
_entity_poly.pdbx_seq_one_letter_code
_entity_poly.pdbx_strand_id
1 'polypeptide(L)'
;ITNGTIADIAIVWAKDDNADIMGFIVEKDFEGFSAPEMHGKWSLRASVTSELVLDNVFVPDSNVLADIKGLKGPLGCLTQARYGIGWGALGAAMNLYDVALSYSKDRIQFDKPIASFQMIQEKLVWMLSEITKGQLLALQVGKNKDDGTLKHTQVSMIKRNNVNVARECAKLSRSILGANGITSDYPIMRHMMNIESVY
;
A
#
# COMPACT_ATOMS: atom_id res chain seq x y z
N ILE A 1 -1.82 -13.64 2.92
CA ILE A 1 -3.02 -13.15 2.20
C ILE A 1 -3.85 -12.31 3.15
N THR A 2 -4.20 -11.08 2.73
CA THR A 2 -5.08 -10.19 3.50
C THR A 2 -6.48 -10.79 3.59
N ASN A 3 -7.04 -10.74 4.80
CA ASN A 3 -8.39 -11.23 5.13
C ASN A 3 -8.63 -12.74 4.93
N GLY A 4 -7.61 -13.54 4.66
CA GLY A 4 -7.82 -14.98 4.39
C GLY A 4 -8.58 -15.73 5.49
N THR A 5 -8.33 -15.39 6.76
CA THR A 5 -9.02 -15.99 7.92
C THR A 5 -10.51 -15.61 8.00
N ILE A 6 -10.90 -14.43 7.50
CA ILE A 6 -12.26 -13.89 7.63
C ILE A 6 -13.02 -13.83 6.30
N ALA A 7 -12.36 -14.13 5.17
CA ALA A 7 -12.99 -14.16 3.85
C ALA A 7 -13.88 -15.40 3.69
N ASP A 8 -15.01 -15.25 3.00
CA ASP A 8 -15.88 -16.36 2.65
C ASP A 8 -15.41 -17.10 1.40
N ILE A 9 -14.68 -16.38 0.52
CA ILE A 9 -14.13 -16.94 -0.72
C ILE A 9 -12.69 -16.45 -0.94
N ALA A 10 -11.92 -17.24 -1.66
CA ALA A 10 -10.61 -16.87 -2.17
C ALA A 10 -10.54 -17.08 -3.69
N ILE A 11 -9.97 -16.11 -4.40
CA ILE A 11 -9.63 -16.28 -5.82
C ILE A 11 -8.22 -16.85 -5.91
N VAL A 12 -8.13 -18.08 -6.39
CA VAL A 12 -6.85 -18.80 -6.54
C VAL A 12 -6.50 -18.90 -8.03
N TRP A 13 -5.29 -18.52 -8.36
CA TRP A 13 -4.74 -18.68 -9.71
C TRP A 13 -3.83 -19.90 -9.73
N ALA A 14 -4.22 -20.91 -10.48
CA ALA A 14 -3.48 -22.15 -10.61
C ALA A 14 -3.43 -22.62 -12.07
N LYS A 15 -2.55 -23.58 -12.35
CA LYS A 15 -2.49 -24.24 -13.67
C LYS A 15 -3.50 -25.39 -13.71
N ASP A 16 -4.19 -25.49 -14.85
CA ASP A 16 -4.97 -26.68 -15.20
C ASP A 16 -4.08 -27.80 -15.76
N ASP A 17 -4.69 -28.91 -16.16
CA ASP A 17 -3.99 -30.07 -16.75
C ASP A 17 -3.26 -29.74 -18.07
N ASN A 18 -3.67 -28.67 -18.76
CA ASN A 18 -3.01 -28.17 -19.97
C ASN A 18 -1.90 -27.16 -19.68
N ALA A 19 -1.58 -26.94 -18.42
CA ALA A 19 -0.65 -25.91 -17.94
C ALA A 19 -1.12 -24.45 -18.21
N ASP A 20 -2.40 -24.25 -18.54
CA ASP A 20 -3.02 -22.93 -18.65
C ASP A 20 -3.31 -22.36 -17.25
N ILE A 21 -3.01 -21.09 -17.05
CA ILE A 21 -3.35 -20.41 -15.79
C ILE A 21 -4.83 -20.05 -15.81
N MET A 22 -5.56 -20.56 -14.83
CA MET A 22 -6.99 -20.35 -14.63
C MET A 22 -7.26 -19.72 -13.27
N GLY A 23 -8.39 -19.03 -13.12
CA GLY A 23 -8.88 -18.53 -11.85
C GLY A 23 -9.93 -19.45 -11.26
N PHE A 24 -9.83 -19.72 -9.97
CA PHE A 24 -10.74 -20.59 -9.22
C PHE A 24 -11.33 -19.83 -8.05
N ILE A 25 -12.65 -19.91 -7.86
CA ILE A 25 -13.34 -19.40 -6.67
C ILE A 25 -13.35 -20.55 -5.65
N VAL A 26 -12.54 -20.42 -4.62
CA VAL A 26 -12.45 -21.40 -3.53
C VAL A 26 -13.23 -20.86 -2.35
N GLU A 27 -14.24 -21.62 -1.91
CA GLU A 27 -15.06 -21.26 -0.75
C GLU A 27 -14.39 -21.76 0.54
N LYS A 28 -14.55 -21.02 1.64
CA LYS A 28 -13.90 -21.34 2.92
C LYS A 28 -14.28 -22.70 3.49
N ASP A 29 -15.47 -23.17 3.13
CA ASP A 29 -16.04 -24.43 3.65
C ASP A 29 -15.68 -25.65 2.78
N PHE A 30 -14.88 -25.47 1.73
CA PHE A 30 -14.41 -26.60 0.93
C PHE A 30 -13.46 -27.48 1.74
N GLU A 31 -13.67 -28.78 1.65
CA GLU A 31 -12.80 -29.76 2.32
C GLU A 31 -11.35 -29.60 1.87
N GLY A 32 -10.41 -29.60 2.82
CA GLY A 32 -8.99 -29.36 2.57
C GLY A 32 -8.55 -27.90 2.53
N PHE A 33 -9.49 -26.92 2.62
CA PHE A 33 -9.14 -25.50 2.73
C PHE A 33 -8.92 -25.11 4.19
N SER A 34 -7.86 -24.37 4.46
CA SER A 34 -7.65 -23.72 5.74
C SER A 34 -6.87 -22.41 5.59
N ALA A 35 -7.06 -21.48 6.53
CA ALA A 35 -6.45 -20.16 6.49
C ALA A 35 -5.88 -19.78 7.87
N PRO A 36 -4.75 -20.38 8.30
CA PRO A 36 -4.12 -20.05 9.59
C PRO A 36 -3.66 -18.59 9.64
N GLU A 37 -4.00 -17.91 10.72
CA GLU A 37 -3.69 -16.49 10.91
C GLU A 37 -2.21 -16.28 11.17
N MET A 38 -1.65 -15.25 10.53
CA MET A 38 -0.29 -14.77 10.75
C MET A 38 -0.26 -13.72 11.85
N HIS A 39 0.49 -13.98 12.91
CA HIS A 39 0.69 -13.06 14.04
C HIS A 39 2.07 -12.39 14.00
N GLY A 40 2.26 -11.36 14.83
CA GLY A 40 3.57 -10.74 15.05
C GLY A 40 4.05 -9.76 13.98
N LYS A 41 3.19 -9.30 13.08
CA LYS A 41 3.57 -8.27 12.10
C LYS A 41 3.88 -6.92 12.77
N TRP A 42 4.93 -6.25 12.31
CA TRP A 42 5.26 -4.88 12.70
C TRP A 42 4.59 -3.82 11.82
N SER A 43 4.12 -4.21 10.64
CA SER A 43 3.46 -3.36 9.65
C SER A 43 2.04 -3.84 9.39
N LEU A 44 1.15 -2.91 9.03
CA LEU A 44 -0.26 -3.21 8.75
C LEU A 44 -0.91 -4.07 9.84
N ARG A 45 -0.68 -3.74 11.10
CA ARG A 45 -1.09 -4.55 12.26
C ARG A 45 -2.60 -4.71 12.40
N ALA A 46 -3.38 -3.75 11.90
CA ALA A 46 -4.83 -3.83 11.87
C ALA A 46 -5.38 -4.69 10.70
N SER A 47 -4.52 -5.10 9.76
CA SER A 47 -4.90 -5.95 8.65
C SER A 47 -4.76 -7.41 9.05
N VAL A 48 -5.87 -8.13 9.15
CA VAL A 48 -5.86 -9.58 9.33
C VAL A 48 -5.16 -10.23 8.15
N THR A 49 -4.19 -11.09 8.41
CA THR A 49 -3.36 -11.73 7.39
C THR A 49 -3.24 -13.21 7.69
N SER A 50 -3.29 -14.05 6.68
CA SER A 50 -3.15 -15.50 6.81
C SER A 50 -2.34 -16.11 5.67
N GLU A 51 -1.96 -17.35 5.82
CA GLU A 51 -1.70 -18.23 4.69
C GLU A 51 -3.04 -18.77 4.16
N LEU A 52 -3.04 -19.30 2.93
CA LEU A 52 -4.11 -20.15 2.41
C LEU A 52 -3.49 -21.52 2.14
N VAL A 53 -3.97 -22.52 2.84
CA VAL A 53 -3.54 -23.91 2.68
C VAL A 53 -4.62 -24.64 1.90
N LEU A 54 -4.23 -25.28 0.82
CA LEU A 54 -5.08 -26.03 -0.10
C LEU A 54 -4.55 -27.46 -0.18
N ASP A 55 -5.20 -28.37 0.57
CA ASP A 55 -4.81 -29.77 0.60
C ASP A 55 -5.88 -30.61 -0.11
N ASN A 56 -5.62 -30.93 -1.39
CA ASN A 56 -6.56 -31.67 -2.25
C ASN A 56 -7.95 -31.07 -2.32
N VAL A 57 -8.06 -29.73 -2.31
CA VAL A 57 -9.35 -29.03 -2.40
C VAL A 57 -9.99 -29.28 -3.76
N PHE A 58 -11.16 -29.89 -3.78
CA PHE A 58 -11.97 -30.02 -4.99
C PHE A 58 -12.72 -28.73 -5.28
N VAL A 59 -12.56 -28.19 -6.49
CA VAL A 59 -13.27 -26.99 -6.96
C VAL A 59 -14.18 -27.40 -8.12
N PRO A 60 -15.52 -27.24 -8.01
CA PRO A 60 -16.43 -27.59 -9.10
C PRO A 60 -16.27 -26.65 -10.30
N ASP A 61 -16.62 -27.11 -11.49
CA ASP A 61 -16.51 -26.35 -12.75
C ASP A 61 -17.29 -25.02 -12.72
N SER A 62 -18.39 -24.95 -11.96
CA SER A 62 -19.15 -23.72 -11.75
C SER A 62 -18.37 -22.61 -11.07
N ASN A 63 -17.29 -22.94 -10.36
CA ASN A 63 -16.44 -22.02 -9.62
C ASN A 63 -15.17 -21.65 -10.40
N VAL A 64 -15.06 -22.08 -11.68
CA VAL A 64 -13.95 -21.71 -12.56
C VAL A 64 -14.27 -20.41 -13.29
N LEU A 65 -13.32 -19.47 -13.32
CA LEU A 65 -13.43 -18.23 -14.11
C LEU A 65 -13.12 -18.52 -15.59
N ALA A 66 -14.07 -19.09 -16.30
CA ALA A 66 -13.88 -19.67 -17.65
C ALA A 66 -13.41 -18.68 -18.72
N ASP A 67 -13.80 -17.41 -18.60
CA ASP A 67 -13.46 -16.35 -19.59
C ASP A 67 -12.06 -15.79 -19.43
N ILE A 68 -11.30 -16.21 -18.42
CA ILE A 68 -9.99 -15.65 -18.10
C ILE A 68 -8.95 -16.75 -18.14
N LYS A 69 -8.08 -16.69 -19.15
CA LYS A 69 -6.95 -17.61 -19.31
C LYS A 69 -5.61 -16.87 -19.27
N GLY A 70 -4.60 -17.53 -18.73
CA GLY A 70 -3.23 -17.06 -18.68
C GLY A 70 -3.02 -15.94 -17.66
N LEU A 71 -1.87 -15.26 -17.75
CA LEU A 71 -1.45 -14.23 -16.80
C LEU A 71 -2.27 -12.92 -16.87
N LYS A 72 -3.12 -12.75 -17.88
CA LYS A 72 -3.92 -11.52 -18.04
C LYS A 72 -4.82 -11.24 -16.83
N GLY A 73 -5.42 -12.27 -16.26
CA GLY A 73 -6.27 -12.18 -15.07
C GLY A 73 -5.50 -11.64 -13.86
N PRO A 74 -4.52 -12.37 -13.32
CA PRO A 74 -3.79 -11.94 -12.14
C PRO A 74 -3.03 -10.63 -12.35
N LEU A 75 -2.44 -10.38 -13.53
CA LEU A 75 -1.74 -9.12 -13.83
C LEU A 75 -2.70 -7.93 -13.92
N GLY A 76 -3.95 -8.15 -14.39
CA GLY A 76 -5.00 -7.14 -14.36
C GLY A 76 -5.34 -6.71 -12.93
N CYS A 77 -5.56 -7.67 -12.02
CA CYS A 77 -5.79 -7.40 -10.60
C CYS A 77 -4.62 -6.63 -9.98
N LEU A 78 -3.38 -7.04 -10.24
CA LEU A 78 -2.19 -6.36 -9.73
C LEU A 78 -2.05 -4.94 -10.26
N THR A 79 -2.47 -4.67 -11.49
CA THR A 79 -2.45 -3.31 -12.06
C THR A 79 -3.42 -2.40 -11.30
N GLN A 80 -4.63 -2.87 -10.97
CA GLN A 80 -5.59 -2.11 -10.15
C GLN A 80 -5.07 -1.88 -8.73
N ALA A 81 -4.51 -2.92 -8.10
CA ALA A 81 -3.94 -2.82 -6.75
C ALA A 81 -2.81 -1.79 -6.68
N ARG A 82 -1.87 -1.81 -7.63
CA ARG A 82 -0.77 -0.84 -7.70
C ARG A 82 -1.26 0.59 -7.89
N TYR A 83 -2.33 0.80 -8.68
CA TYR A 83 -2.94 2.12 -8.85
C TYR A 83 -3.47 2.66 -7.52
N GLY A 84 -4.22 1.84 -6.77
CA GLY A 84 -4.72 2.21 -5.44
C GLY A 84 -3.60 2.54 -4.45
N ILE A 85 -2.52 1.74 -4.43
CA ILE A 85 -1.35 2.00 -3.57
C ILE A 85 -0.67 3.32 -3.95
N GLY A 86 -0.62 3.67 -5.24
CA GLY A 86 -0.08 4.95 -5.71
C GLY A 86 -0.77 6.16 -5.10
N TRP A 87 -2.08 6.09 -4.85
CA TRP A 87 -2.85 7.13 -4.14
C TRP A 87 -2.73 7.01 -2.62
N GLY A 88 -2.87 5.81 -2.06
CA GLY A 88 -2.82 5.59 -0.62
C GLY A 88 -1.51 6.03 0.02
N ALA A 89 -0.38 5.83 -0.66
CA ALA A 89 0.92 6.30 -0.20
C ALA A 89 0.99 7.84 -0.08
N LEU A 90 0.38 8.57 -1.01
CA LEU A 90 0.30 10.04 -0.93
C LEU A 90 -0.53 10.50 0.27
N GLY A 91 -1.63 9.81 0.59
CA GLY A 91 -2.41 10.11 1.79
C GLY A 91 -1.58 9.98 3.08
N ALA A 92 -0.76 8.94 3.18
CA ALA A 92 0.18 8.79 4.28
C ALA A 92 1.23 9.91 4.30
N ALA A 93 1.80 10.28 3.15
CA ALA A 93 2.76 11.36 3.03
C ALA A 93 2.18 12.72 3.44
N MET A 94 0.94 13.01 3.06
CA MET A 94 0.22 14.24 3.44
C MET A 94 0.03 14.31 4.96
N ASN A 95 -0.42 13.24 5.60
CA ASN A 95 -0.57 13.21 7.05
C ASN A 95 0.78 13.40 7.77
N LEU A 96 1.84 12.76 7.28
CA LEU A 96 3.20 12.94 7.80
C LEU A 96 3.68 14.39 7.69
N TYR A 97 3.40 15.04 6.57
CA TYR A 97 3.71 16.46 6.38
C TYR A 97 2.94 17.36 7.35
N ASP A 98 1.64 17.17 7.48
CA ASP A 98 0.77 17.99 8.35
C ASP A 98 1.20 17.89 9.81
N VAL A 99 1.50 16.67 10.29
CA VAL A 99 2.01 16.45 11.65
C VAL A 99 3.37 17.11 11.85
N ALA A 100 4.29 16.97 10.91
CA ALA A 100 5.61 17.57 11.01
C ALA A 100 5.56 19.11 10.96
N LEU A 101 4.69 19.67 10.13
CA LEU A 101 4.47 21.12 10.02
C LEU A 101 3.89 21.68 11.33
N SER A 102 2.81 21.10 11.84
CA SER A 102 2.21 21.53 13.11
C SER A 102 3.21 21.45 14.26
N TYR A 103 3.83 20.29 14.44
CA TYR A 103 4.83 20.11 15.49
C TYR A 103 5.96 21.14 15.40
N SER A 104 6.46 21.42 14.20
CA SER A 104 7.57 22.36 14.02
C SER A 104 7.21 23.82 14.31
N LYS A 105 5.94 24.19 14.19
CA LYS A 105 5.41 25.51 14.57
C LYS A 105 5.26 25.66 16.08
N ASP A 106 4.89 24.58 16.76
CA ASP A 106 4.59 24.60 18.20
C ASP A 106 5.83 24.35 19.06
N ARG A 107 6.77 23.57 18.57
CA ARG A 107 8.00 23.22 19.30
C ARG A 107 8.97 24.37 19.34
N ILE A 108 9.24 24.87 20.56
CA ILE A 108 10.21 25.94 20.81
C ILE A 108 11.57 25.34 21.15
N GLN A 109 12.61 25.80 20.47
CA GLN A 109 14.02 25.58 20.81
C GLN A 109 14.81 26.86 20.48
N PHE A 110 15.78 27.21 21.32
CA PHE A 110 16.54 28.46 21.16
C PHE A 110 15.62 29.69 21.05
N ASP A 111 14.61 29.75 21.94
CA ASP A 111 13.61 30.83 22.09
C ASP A 111 12.71 31.10 20.86
N LYS A 112 12.63 30.15 19.93
CA LYS A 112 11.78 30.29 18.75
C LYS A 112 11.27 28.92 18.23
N PRO A 113 10.16 28.91 17.46
CA PRO A 113 9.68 27.70 16.81
C PRO A 113 10.77 27.06 15.92
N ILE A 114 10.89 25.74 15.96
CA ILE A 114 11.88 25.05 15.14
C ILE A 114 11.61 25.21 13.64
N ALA A 115 10.37 25.52 13.24
CA ALA A 115 10.02 25.90 11.86
C ALA A 115 10.76 27.15 11.33
N SER A 116 11.34 27.98 12.22
CA SER A 116 12.14 29.14 11.82
C SER A 116 13.56 28.81 11.35
N PHE A 117 14.00 27.55 11.53
CA PHE A 117 15.32 27.11 11.09
C PHE A 117 15.29 26.60 9.65
N GLN A 118 16.24 27.03 8.81
CA GLN A 118 16.33 26.63 7.41
C GLN A 118 16.40 25.12 7.21
N MET A 119 17.10 24.39 8.09
CA MET A 119 17.19 22.94 8.06
C MET A 119 15.81 22.23 8.20
N ILE A 120 14.86 22.85 8.88
CA ILE A 120 13.50 22.35 9.01
C ILE A 120 12.66 22.77 7.79
N GLN A 121 12.81 24.03 7.37
CA GLN A 121 12.12 24.57 6.20
C GLN A 121 12.47 23.79 4.94
N GLU A 122 13.74 23.46 4.71
CA GLU A 122 14.19 22.64 3.58
C GLU A 122 13.45 21.31 3.53
N LYS A 123 13.35 20.60 4.66
CA LYS A 123 12.65 19.32 4.75
C LYS A 123 11.16 19.48 4.42
N LEU A 124 10.50 20.48 4.99
CA LEU A 124 9.07 20.74 4.75
C LEU A 124 8.80 21.12 3.29
N VAL A 125 9.63 21.97 2.70
CA VAL A 125 9.51 22.35 1.27
C VAL A 125 9.69 21.14 0.37
N TRP A 126 10.70 20.30 0.65
CA TRP A 126 10.91 19.06 -0.11
C TRP A 126 9.68 18.16 -0.03
N MET A 127 9.16 17.88 1.18
CA MET A 127 7.99 17.04 1.39
C MET A 127 6.78 17.56 0.59
N LEU A 128 6.44 18.84 0.72
CA LEU A 128 5.32 19.45 0.01
C LEU A 128 5.48 19.36 -1.51
N SER A 129 6.68 19.64 -2.01
CA SER A 129 6.98 19.60 -3.45
C SER A 129 6.82 18.19 -4.02
N GLU A 130 7.37 17.18 -3.34
CA GLU A 130 7.30 15.80 -3.81
C GLU A 130 5.86 15.22 -3.71
N ILE A 131 5.11 15.56 -2.65
CA ILE A 131 3.70 15.21 -2.52
C ILE A 131 2.90 15.81 -3.69
N THR A 132 3.09 17.10 -3.97
CA THR A 132 2.39 17.79 -5.07
C THR A 132 2.70 17.16 -6.43
N LYS A 133 3.97 16.87 -6.72
CA LYS A 133 4.38 16.16 -7.95
C LYS A 133 3.75 14.78 -8.03
N GLY A 134 3.74 14.04 -6.94
CA GLY A 134 3.13 12.72 -6.85
C GLY A 134 1.62 12.75 -7.12
N GLN A 135 0.90 13.75 -6.58
CA GLN A 135 -0.53 13.95 -6.83
C GLN A 135 -0.81 14.25 -8.30
N LEU A 136 -0.05 15.14 -8.93
CA LEU A 136 -0.20 15.47 -10.35
C LEU A 136 0.06 14.25 -11.23
N LEU A 137 1.08 13.46 -10.90
CA LEU A 137 1.40 12.22 -11.60
C LEU A 137 0.27 11.19 -11.48
N ALA A 138 -0.25 10.99 -10.27
CA ALA A 138 -1.35 10.04 -10.01
C ALA A 138 -2.65 10.50 -10.71
N LEU A 139 -2.95 11.80 -10.68
CA LEU A 139 -4.09 12.38 -11.39
C LEU A 139 -3.99 12.15 -12.91
N GLN A 140 -2.82 12.37 -13.51
CA GLN A 140 -2.63 12.15 -14.94
C GLN A 140 -2.81 10.67 -15.31
N VAL A 141 -2.31 9.74 -14.48
CA VAL A 141 -2.52 8.30 -14.70
C VAL A 141 -3.99 7.92 -14.53
N GLY A 142 -4.72 8.59 -13.62
CA GLY A 142 -6.17 8.45 -13.47
C GLY A 142 -6.92 8.87 -14.74
N LYS A 143 -6.59 10.02 -15.30
CA LYS A 143 -7.16 10.47 -16.59
C LYS A 143 -6.89 9.48 -17.72
N ASN A 144 -5.65 8.99 -17.83
CA ASN A 144 -5.31 7.97 -18.84
C ASN A 144 -6.14 6.67 -18.64
N LYS A 145 -6.51 6.35 -17.41
CA LYS A 145 -7.39 5.20 -17.11
C LYS A 145 -8.80 5.45 -17.61
N ASP A 146 -9.36 6.63 -17.36
CA ASP A 146 -10.71 7.01 -17.79
C ASP A 146 -10.79 7.10 -19.34
N ASP A 147 -9.74 7.58 -19.98
CA ASP A 147 -9.61 7.69 -21.44
C ASP A 147 -9.27 6.34 -22.12
N GLY A 148 -9.11 5.25 -21.37
CA GLY A 148 -8.75 3.93 -21.91
C GLY A 148 -7.32 3.81 -22.48
N THR A 149 -6.45 4.78 -22.19
CA THR A 149 -5.07 4.85 -22.70
C THR A 149 -4.01 4.39 -21.68
N LEU A 150 -4.46 3.91 -20.52
CA LEU A 150 -3.60 3.47 -19.41
C LEU A 150 -2.66 2.33 -19.83
N LYS A 151 -1.37 2.50 -19.50
CA LYS A 151 -0.36 1.43 -19.60
C LYS A 151 0.04 0.94 -18.21
N HIS A 152 0.20 -0.38 -18.05
CA HIS A 152 0.62 -0.99 -16.78
C HIS A 152 1.96 -0.42 -16.26
N THR A 153 2.84 0.03 -17.16
CA THR A 153 4.12 0.67 -16.82
C THR A 153 3.92 2.02 -16.13
N GLN A 154 2.91 2.80 -16.53
CA GLN A 154 2.55 4.07 -15.89
C GLN A 154 2.07 3.83 -14.45
N VAL A 155 1.25 2.79 -14.23
CA VAL A 155 0.80 2.38 -12.90
C VAL A 155 1.97 1.93 -12.03
N SER A 156 2.89 1.15 -12.57
CA SER A 156 4.10 0.73 -11.85
C SER A 156 4.97 1.93 -11.47
N MET A 157 5.07 2.93 -12.36
CA MET A 157 5.82 4.16 -12.11
C MET A 157 5.23 4.98 -10.96
N ILE A 158 3.91 5.21 -10.94
CA ILE A 158 3.28 5.98 -9.84
C ILE A 158 3.39 5.23 -8.51
N LYS A 159 3.18 3.91 -8.51
CA LYS A 159 3.35 3.11 -7.29
C LYS A 159 4.76 3.26 -6.74
N ARG A 160 5.78 3.03 -7.56
CA ARG A 160 7.18 3.15 -7.16
C ARG A 160 7.52 4.55 -6.65
N ASN A 161 7.14 5.59 -7.42
CA ASN A 161 7.45 6.99 -7.07
C ASN A 161 6.76 7.40 -5.76
N ASN A 162 5.44 7.20 -5.66
CA ASN A 162 4.66 7.75 -4.56
C ASN A 162 4.92 7.01 -3.25
N VAL A 163 5.19 5.70 -3.30
CA VAL A 163 5.61 4.95 -2.10
C VAL A 163 6.99 5.41 -1.63
N ASN A 164 7.93 5.67 -2.55
CA ASN A 164 9.23 6.22 -2.17
C ASN A 164 9.12 7.62 -1.56
N VAL A 165 8.28 8.49 -2.13
CA VAL A 165 7.98 9.82 -1.54
C VAL A 165 7.44 9.69 -0.12
N ALA A 166 6.46 8.81 0.09
CA ALA A 166 5.89 8.58 1.41
C ALA A 166 6.94 8.07 2.42
N ARG A 167 7.81 7.17 1.98
CA ARG A 167 8.91 6.63 2.80
C ARG A 167 9.89 7.71 3.23
N GLU A 168 10.30 8.57 2.31
CA GLU A 168 11.19 9.70 2.63
C GLU A 168 10.47 10.74 3.51
N CYS A 169 9.19 11.04 3.26
CA CYS A 169 8.39 11.89 4.15
C CYS A 169 8.35 11.32 5.58
N ALA A 170 8.21 10.00 5.76
CA ALA A 170 8.23 9.37 7.07
C ALA A 170 9.56 9.58 7.81
N LYS A 171 10.69 9.41 7.12
CA LYS A 171 12.04 9.65 7.67
C LYS A 171 12.24 11.12 8.07
N LEU A 172 11.81 12.04 7.20
CA LEU A 172 11.94 13.49 7.46
C LEU A 172 11.05 13.91 8.63
N SER A 173 9.80 13.47 8.69
CA SER A 173 8.88 13.75 9.79
C SER A 173 9.42 13.20 11.11
N ARG A 174 9.89 11.95 11.12
CA ARG A 174 10.54 11.36 12.29
C ARG A 174 11.76 12.19 12.74
N SER A 175 12.55 12.68 11.80
CA SER A 175 13.72 13.55 12.09
C SER A 175 13.30 14.91 12.67
N ILE A 176 12.22 15.53 12.15
CA ILE A 176 11.70 16.81 12.64
C ILE A 176 11.18 16.69 14.08
N LEU A 177 10.47 15.60 14.39
CA LEU A 177 9.93 15.37 15.74
C LEU A 177 10.99 14.92 16.74
N GLY A 178 12.20 14.55 16.33
CA GLY A 178 13.25 14.05 17.21
C GLY A 178 12.80 12.82 18.01
N ALA A 179 12.98 12.82 19.33
CA ALA A 179 12.58 11.71 20.18
C ALA A 179 11.06 11.47 20.17
N ASN A 180 10.23 12.50 20.02
CA ASN A 180 8.78 12.36 19.93
C ASN A 180 8.34 11.60 18.66
N GLY A 181 9.17 11.58 17.62
CA GLY A 181 8.86 10.87 16.38
C GLY A 181 8.82 9.35 16.49
N ILE A 182 9.22 8.77 17.64
CA ILE A 182 9.16 7.31 17.87
C ILE A 182 8.07 6.90 18.88
N THR A 183 7.33 7.87 19.42
CA THR A 183 6.26 7.60 20.40
C THR A 183 4.93 7.29 19.71
N SER A 184 4.00 6.71 20.46
CA SER A 184 2.63 6.45 19.97
C SER A 184 1.74 7.70 19.93
N ASP A 185 2.19 8.82 20.52
CA ASP A 185 1.46 10.10 20.53
C ASP A 185 1.34 10.71 19.14
N TYR A 186 2.25 10.34 18.25
CA TYR A 186 2.28 10.78 16.85
C TYR A 186 2.21 9.58 15.90
N PRO A 187 1.53 9.70 14.74
CA PRO A 187 1.34 8.59 13.82
C PRO A 187 2.59 8.23 12.99
N ILE A 188 3.74 8.86 13.27
CA ILE A 188 4.93 8.77 12.42
C ILE A 188 5.41 7.33 12.25
N MET A 189 5.66 6.62 13.37
CA MET A 189 6.15 5.23 13.32
C MET A 189 5.12 4.29 12.71
N ARG A 190 3.83 4.52 12.95
CA ARG A 190 2.77 3.72 12.31
C ARG A 190 2.85 3.84 10.79
N HIS A 191 2.93 5.06 10.24
CA HIS A 191 3.10 5.26 8.81
C HIS A 191 4.42 4.70 8.29
N MET A 192 5.51 4.94 9.01
CA MET A 192 6.83 4.45 8.64
C MET A 192 6.84 2.93 8.49
N MET A 193 6.29 2.19 9.48
CA MET A 193 6.18 0.73 9.41
C MET A 193 5.24 0.27 8.29
N ASN A 194 4.08 0.90 8.13
CA ASN A 194 3.10 0.50 7.12
C ASN A 194 3.61 0.73 5.69
N ILE A 195 4.37 1.79 5.46
CA ILE A 195 4.93 2.09 4.12
C ILE A 195 5.94 1.03 3.70
N GLU A 196 6.72 0.46 4.62
CA GLU A 196 7.68 -0.60 4.29
C GLU A 196 7.01 -1.87 3.70
N SER A 197 5.75 -2.16 4.06
CA SER A 197 5.02 -3.30 3.46
C SER A 197 4.62 -3.07 2.00
N VAL A 198 4.50 -1.82 1.57
CA VAL A 198 4.06 -1.47 0.22
C VAL A 198 5.21 -0.94 -0.66
N TYR A 199 6.40 -0.78 -0.11
CA TYR A 199 7.63 -0.41 -0.82
C TYR A 199 8.23 -1.58 -1.65
#